data_4af99bc0239f31ef5e25bb86ba0528e8
#
_entry.id   4af99bc0239f31ef5e25bb86ba0528e8
#
_cell.length_a   1.000
_cell.length_b   1.000
_cell.length_c   1.000
_cell.angle_alpha   90.00
_cell.angle_beta   90.00
_cell.angle_gamma   90.00
#
_symmetry.space_group_name_H-M   'P 1'
#
loop_
_entity.id
_entity.type
_entity.pdbx_description
1 polymer ?
#
loop_
_entity_poly.entity_id
_entity_poly.type
_entity_poly.pdbx_seq_one_letter_code
_entity_poly.pdbx_strand_id
1 'polypeptide(L)'
;MKLASRGSILCLLLLAFFSSPCGRTFAQRPTLDLWPSDTQLRIRDKNTLNYSITARIGYFEVSFDSNNNATWADAGPPYAIHTGGHIRIHGYLASPMFGGPYPAIVIGHGHHGHGSPEEAMLVAAFGYVALSIDGPGQGLSTGPPDTEQGWISVEEIMNVPAPYVSYQYHYAYAGMRALTLFEKLSGLFLNPFRIDRTRLGVIGASMGGQFTYYINGVDDRVKGAVGIAVAGDWRHISSYPGAWLYHGLYYYTRDGLPSGQDHLNTISNFCTDPTLTTFLNYFDPIAYAPTQHGPLLTIVGTHDQYFTVPSINSTYNRIASAGTSERFLKRIMMKPNGKHGVVDENSYLELYELIQNIDAWFKYCFKDGSRPPGTPAVHIDVQPTRMVFHVTAPAGGSPINQVKLYYASQIDTRPSTVRDFGSISLSWNGVEYVGTIPIGRLPPAGPPVTPDNIIYLASVKDAANHTVTSKLFYRSRVMAFGQGFLPTIEHYHGDTLPVPPPPYCPRRDG
;
A
#
# COMPACT_ATOMS: atom_id res chain seq x y z
N MET A 1 26.63 -21.19 65.16
CA MET A 1 25.15 -21.13 65.17
C MET A 1 24.73 -19.76 64.63
N LYS A 2 23.91 -19.77 63.57
CA LYS A 2 23.21 -18.60 62.96
C LYS A 2 24.05 -17.57 62.19
N LEU A 3 24.25 -17.87 60.89
CA LEU A 3 24.42 -16.90 59.85
C LEU A 3 23.85 -17.49 58.55
N ALA A 4 22.53 -17.56 58.45
CA ALA A 4 21.82 -17.87 57.21
C ALA A 4 20.42 -17.26 57.30
N SER A 5 20.21 -16.05 56.78
CA SER A 5 18.87 -15.55 56.38
C SER A 5 18.85 -14.08 55.94
N ARG A 6 19.84 -13.60 55.19
CA ARG A 6 19.73 -12.25 54.58
C ARG A 6 19.88 -12.23 53.05
N GLY A 7 20.10 -13.41 52.40
CA GLY A 7 20.22 -13.50 50.93
C GLY A 7 18.91 -13.75 50.19
N SER A 8 17.90 -14.27 50.86
CA SER A 8 16.66 -14.73 50.18
C SER A 8 15.58 -13.64 50.01
N ILE A 9 15.67 -12.54 50.73
CA ILE A 9 14.66 -11.45 50.61
C ILE A 9 15.04 -10.47 49.47
N LEU A 10 16.33 -10.35 49.16
CA LEU A 10 16.76 -9.47 48.07
C LEU A 10 16.48 -10.05 46.66
N CYS A 11 16.48 -11.38 46.50
CA CYS A 11 16.10 -12.03 45.28
C CYS A 11 14.58 -11.97 44.99
N LEU A 12 13.74 -11.98 45.99
CA LEU A 12 12.28 -11.88 45.83
C LEU A 12 11.81 -10.44 45.51
N LEU A 13 12.54 -9.43 45.94
CA LEU A 13 12.24 -8.04 45.60
C LEU A 13 12.71 -7.68 44.16
N LEU A 14 13.75 -8.30 43.64
CA LEU A 14 14.20 -8.12 42.26
C LEU A 14 13.30 -8.87 41.25
N LEU A 15 12.67 -9.97 41.65
CA LEU A 15 11.69 -10.67 40.80
C LEU A 15 10.31 -9.99 40.76
N ALA A 16 9.98 -9.16 41.77
CA ALA A 16 8.73 -8.37 41.80
C ALA A 16 8.80 -7.12 40.93
N PHE A 17 10.00 -6.61 40.59
CA PHE A 17 10.16 -5.48 39.66
C PHE A 17 10.23 -5.88 38.19
N PHE A 18 10.41 -7.16 37.87
CA PHE A 18 10.37 -7.66 36.48
C PHE A 18 9.05 -8.32 36.11
N SER A 19 8.08 -8.37 36.99
CA SER A 19 6.74 -8.88 36.75
C SER A 19 5.65 -7.80 36.71
N SER A 20 6.01 -6.53 36.49
CA SER A 20 5.06 -5.64 35.84
C SER A 20 4.93 -6.16 34.44
N PRO A 21 3.75 -6.72 34.03
CA PRO A 21 3.47 -6.79 32.63
C PRO A 21 3.48 -5.32 32.19
N CYS A 22 4.55 -4.89 31.54
CA CYS A 22 4.49 -3.79 30.62
C CYS A 22 3.40 -4.23 29.65
N GLY A 23 2.16 -3.97 30.03
CA GLY A 23 1.00 -4.12 29.20
C GLY A 23 1.22 -3.21 28.03
N ARG A 24 2.00 -3.69 27.03
CA ARG A 24 1.75 -3.30 25.67
C ARG A 24 0.30 -3.73 25.48
N THR A 25 -0.61 -2.83 25.73
CA THR A 25 -1.87 -2.81 25.03
C THR A 25 -1.44 -2.76 23.57
N PHE A 26 -1.19 -3.94 22.99
CA PHE A 26 -1.28 -4.07 21.54
C PHE A 26 -2.62 -3.44 21.23
N ALA A 27 -2.58 -2.27 20.59
CA ALA A 27 -3.79 -1.67 20.06
C ALA A 27 -4.53 -2.84 19.42
N GLN A 28 -5.72 -3.09 19.92
CA GLN A 28 -6.58 -4.19 19.51
C GLN A 28 -6.44 -4.28 17.99
N ARG A 29 -6.10 -5.45 17.45
CA ARG A 29 -5.78 -5.52 16.02
C ARG A 29 -7.05 -5.18 15.26
N PRO A 30 -7.16 -4.02 14.59
CA PRO A 30 -8.43 -3.58 13.98
C PRO A 30 -8.97 -4.59 12.98
N THR A 31 -8.04 -5.34 12.36
CA THR A 31 -8.34 -6.44 11.44
C THR A 31 -9.18 -7.56 12.06
N LEU A 32 -9.04 -7.84 13.36
CA LEU A 32 -9.82 -8.90 14.01
C LEU A 32 -11.23 -8.45 14.33
N ASP A 33 -11.41 -7.16 14.68
CA ASP A 33 -12.73 -6.63 15.01
C ASP A 33 -13.56 -6.36 13.75
N LEU A 34 -12.92 -5.91 12.66
CA LEU A 34 -13.59 -5.65 11.38
C LEU A 34 -13.86 -6.93 10.60
N TRP A 35 -12.99 -7.93 10.73
CA TRP A 35 -13.06 -9.20 10.00
C TRP A 35 -13.12 -10.40 10.95
N PRO A 36 -14.15 -10.50 11.82
CA PRO A 36 -14.29 -11.63 12.72
C PRO A 36 -14.49 -12.94 11.95
N SER A 37 -14.28 -14.05 12.62
CA SER A 37 -14.29 -15.39 12.00
C SER A 37 -15.59 -15.72 11.24
N ASP A 38 -16.74 -15.26 11.74
CA ASP A 38 -18.04 -15.44 11.09
C ASP A 38 -18.15 -14.65 9.78
N THR A 39 -17.59 -13.43 9.73
CA THR A 39 -17.50 -12.63 8.49
C THR A 39 -16.59 -13.34 7.47
N GLN A 40 -15.46 -13.88 7.90
CA GLN A 40 -14.56 -14.65 7.04
C GLN A 40 -15.25 -15.90 6.48
N LEU A 41 -16.01 -16.63 7.29
CA LEU A 41 -16.76 -17.79 6.84
C LEU A 41 -17.81 -17.42 5.77
N ARG A 42 -18.53 -16.32 5.96
CA ARG A 42 -19.50 -15.80 4.96
C ARG A 42 -18.84 -15.41 3.65
N ILE A 43 -17.70 -14.73 3.73
CA ILE A 43 -16.91 -14.34 2.54
C ILE A 43 -16.50 -15.58 1.74
N ARG A 44 -16.12 -16.66 2.41
CA ARG A 44 -15.63 -17.90 1.80
C ARG A 44 -16.74 -18.87 1.40
N ASP A 45 -17.96 -18.63 1.81
CA ASP A 45 -19.09 -19.51 1.49
C ASP A 45 -19.44 -19.47 0.00
N LYS A 46 -19.06 -20.53 -0.71
CA LYS A 46 -19.36 -20.69 -2.14
C LYS A 46 -20.82 -20.95 -2.43
N ASN A 47 -21.58 -21.46 -1.45
CA ASN A 47 -23.00 -21.81 -1.66
C ASN A 47 -23.86 -20.54 -1.80
N THR A 48 -23.47 -19.47 -1.10
CA THR A 48 -24.14 -18.17 -1.19
C THR A 48 -23.66 -17.30 -2.35
N LEU A 49 -22.66 -17.76 -3.12
CA LEU A 49 -22.13 -17.03 -4.27
C LEU A 49 -22.93 -17.36 -5.52
N ASN A 50 -23.90 -16.51 -5.87
CA ASN A 50 -24.50 -16.55 -7.19
C ASN A 50 -23.66 -15.71 -8.15
N TYR A 51 -23.56 -16.15 -9.39
CA TYR A 51 -22.82 -15.45 -10.42
C TYR A 51 -23.43 -15.66 -11.80
N SER A 52 -23.12 -14.74 -12.71
CA SER A 52 -23.41 -14.87 -14.14
C SER A 52 -22.15 -14.54 -14.94
N ILE A 53 -22.02 -15.20 -16.10
CA ILE A 53 -20.88 -15.00 -17.00
C ILE A 53 -21.42 -14.85 -18.42
N THR A 54 -20.99 -13.80 -19.08
CA THR A 54 -21.32 -13.51 -20.49
C THR A 54 -20.03 -13.43 -21.29
N ALA A 55 -19.91 -14.27 -22.31
CA ALA A 55 -18.74 -14.26 -23.19
C ALA A 55 -18.68 -13.00 -24.06
N ARG A 56 -17.48 -12.46 -24.21
CA ARG A 56 -17.10 -11.37 -25.11
C ARG A 56 -15.88 -11.78 -25.93
N ILE A 57 -15.51 -10.96 -26.89
CA ILE A 57 -14.30 -11.21 -27.69
C ILE A 57 -13.07 -10.91 -26.80
N GLY A 58 -12.34 -11.97 -26.44
CA GLY A 58 -11.11 -11.88 -25.64
C GLY A 58 -11.30 -11.90 -24.12
N TYR A 59 -12.53 -11.73 -23.61
CA TYR A 59 -12.81 -11.74 -22.17
C TYR A 59 -14.23 -12.20 -21.86
N PHE A 60 -14.58 -12.23 -20.59
CA PHE A 60 -15.92 -12.51 -20.09
C PHE A 60 -16.35 -11.37 -19.15
N GLU A 61 -17.57 -10.88 -19.30
CA GLU A 61 -18.22 -10.08 -18.28
C GLU A 61 -18.74 -11.02 -17.19
N VAL A 62 -18.43 -10.71 -15.95
CA VAL A 62 -18.87 -11.48 -14.79
C VAL A 62 -19.63 -10.57 -13.85
N SER A 63 -20.70 -11.11 -13.26
CA SER A 63 -21.32 -10.48 -12.11
C SER A 63 -21.49 -11.52 -11.01
N PHE A 64 -21.20 -11.15 -9.77
CA PHE A 64 -21.29 -12.06 -8.62
C PHE A 64 -21.76 -11.37 -7.35
N ASP A 65 -22.38 -12.14 -6.47
CA ASP A 65 -22.84 -11.65 -5.19
C ASP A 65 -21.66 -11.40 -4.25
N SER A 66 -21.56 -10.18 -3.76
CA SER A 66 -20.62 -9.80 -2.70
C SER A 66 -21.29 -9.96 -1.33
N ASN A 67 -21.88 -8.91 -0.78
CA ASN A 67 -22.57 -8.93 0.51
C ASN A 67 -24.09 -8.82 0.30
N ASN A 68 -24.82 -9.88 0.66
CA ASN A 68 -26.27 -9.94 0.46
C ASN A 68 -27.06 -9.34 1.63
N ASN A 69 -26.40 -8.87 2.66
CA ASN A 69 -27.00 -8.21 3.82
C ASN A 69 -26.10 -7.06 4.26
N ALA A 70 -25.77 -6.20 3.31
CA ALA A 70 -24.90 -5.07 3.53
C ALA A 70 -25.62 -3.94 4.26
N THR A 71 -24.87 -3.21 5.06
CA THR A 71 -25.27 -1.93 5.63
C THR A 71 -24.25 -0.91 5.19
N TRP A 72 -24.69 0.20 4.61
CA TRP A 72 -23.84 1.32 4.27
C TRP A 72 -24.53 2.65 4.52
N ALA A 73 -23.77 3.72 4.67
CA ALA A 73 -24.28 5.09 4.76
C ALA A 73 -24.07 5.81 3.42
N ASP A 74 -24.95 6.73 3.09
CA ASP A 74 -24.73 7.66 1.99
C ASP A 74 -23.53 8.56 2.32
N ALA A 75 -22.75 8.91 1.32
CA ALA A 75 -21.57 9.75 1.50
C ALA A 75 -21.88 11.25 1.70
N GLY A 76 -23.15 11.65 1.67
CA GLY A 76 -23.62 13.01 1.85
C GLY A 76 -24.89 13.14 2.68
N PRO A 77 -25.19 14.34 3.19
CA PRO A 77 -26.40 14.56 3.95
C PRO A 77 -27.67 14.17 3.15
N PRO A 78 -28.66 13.51 3.78
CA PRO A 78 -28.82 13.26 5.21
C PRO A 78 -28.11 12.03 5.79
N TYR A 79 -27.08 11.48 5.14
CA TYR A 79 -26.34 10.28 5.56
C TYR A 79 -27.26 9.08 5.85
N ALA A 80 -28.21 8.86 4.96
CA ALA A 80 -29.17 7.77 5.13
C ALA A 80 -28.45 6.43 5.24
N ILE A 81 -28.86 5.63 6.24
CA ILE A 81 -28.31 4.29 6.43
C ILE A 81 -29.18 3.29 5.68
N HIS A 82 -28.57 2.58 4.75
CA HIS A 82 -29.16 1.48 4.00
C HIS A 82 -28.84 0.18 4.72
N THR A 83 -29.86 -0.61 5.05
CA THR A 83 -29.70 -1.91 5.71
C THR A 83 -30.31 -3.02 4.88
N GLY A 84 -29.73 -4.22 4.97
CA GLY A 84 -30.22 -5.37 4.22
C GLY A 84 -29.98 -5.26 2.71
N GLY A 85 -29.05 -4.40 2.30
CA GLY A 85 -28.75 -4.19 0.90
C GLY A 85 -28.03 -5.37 0.26
N HIS A 86 -28.25 -5.54 -1.05
CA HIS A 86 -27.60 -6.56 -1.84
C HIS A 86 -26.55 -5.92 -2.73
N ILE A 87 -25.28 -6.23 -2.46
CA ILE A 87 -24.14 -5.76 -3.28
C ILE A 87 -23.77 -6.84 -4.29
N ARG A 88 -23.93 -6.50 -5.57
CA ARG A 88 -23.54 -7.33 -6.68
C ARG A 88 -22.41 -6.65 -7.44
N ILE A 89 -21.29 -7.35 -7.54
CA ILE A 89 -20.05 -6.86 -8.19
C ILE A 89 -20.06 -7.31 -9.64
N HIS A 90 -19.76 -6.37 -10.51
CA HIS A 90 -19.43 -6.61 -11.91
C HIS A 90 -17.92 -6.60 -12.11
N GLY A 91 -17.42 -7.25 -13.16
CA GLY A 91 -16.01 -7.25 -13.52
C GLY A 91 -15.74 -7.97 -14.85
N TYR A 92 -14.48 -7.93 -15.23
CA TYR A 92 -13.96 -8.46 -16.49
C TYR A 92 -12.98 -9.58 -16.20
N LEU A 93 -13.32 -10.78 -16.64
CA LEU A 93 -12.53 -11.99 -16.48
C LEU A 93 -11.83 -12.33 -17.80
N ALA A 94 -10.52 -12.46 -17.79
CA ALA A 94 -9.76 -12.97 -18.93
C ALA A 94 -8.91 -14.17 -18.51
N SER A 95 -8.73 -15.11 -19.43
CA SER A 95 -7.95 -16.33 -19.22
C SER A 95 -7.10 -16.63 -20.45
N PRO A 96 -5.86 -17.13 -20.29
CA PRO A 96 -5.07 -17.59 -21.41
C PRO A 96 -5.80 -18.68 -22.22
N MET A 97 -5.65 -18.66 -23.53
CA MET A 97 -6.41 -19.56 -24.43
C MET A 97 -6.00 -21.03 -24.31
N PHE A 98 -4.73 -21.33 -24.02
CA PHE A 98 -4.16 -22.67 -24.05
C PHE A 98 -3.29 -22.92 -22.83
N GLY A 99 -3.16 -24.20 -22.43
CA GLY A 99 -2.33 -24.58 -21.27
C GLY A 99 -3.08 -24.53 -19.95
N GLY A 100 -2.40 -24.25 -18.86
CA GLY A 100 -2.92 -24.19 -17.49
C GLY A 100 -2.83 -25.51 -16.71
N PRO A 101 -3.33 -25.57 -15.46
CA PRO A 101 -4.03 -24.50 -14.77
C PRO A 101 -3.12 -23.30 -14.42
N TYR A 102 -3.69 -22.11 -14.47
CA TYR A 102 -2.99 -20.85 -14.28
C TYR A 102 -3.23 -20.26 -12.90
N PRO A 103 -2.25 -19.53 -12.33
CA PRO A 103 -2.51 -18.65 -11.20
C PRO A 103 -3.60 -17.62 -11.54
N ALA A 104 -4.33 -17.16 -10.54
CA ALA A 104 -5.40 -16.21 -10.75
C ALA A 104 -5.21 -14.93 -9.91
N ILE A 105 -5.45 -13.78 -10.52
CA ILE A 105 -5.18 -12.46 -9.94
C ILE A 105 -6.45 -11.61 -9.96
N VAL A 106 -6.83 -11.07 -8.81
CA VAL A 106 -7.85 -10.03 -8.70
C VAL A 106 -7.18 -8.67 -8.82
N ILE A 107 -7.72 -7.80 -9.68
CA ILE A 107 -7.24 -6.45 -9.93
C ILE A 107 -8.24 -5.46 -9.33
N GLY A 108 -7.76 -4.60 -8.44
CA GLY A 108 -8.51 -3.50 -7.85
C GLY A 108 -8.12 -2.17 -8.48
N HIS A 109 -9.13 -1.37 -8.87
CA HIS A 109 -8.92 -0.05 -9.46
C HIS A 109 -8.60 1.05 -8.43
N GLY A 110 -8.06 2.18 -8.88
CA GLY A 110 -7.85 3.38 -8.09
C GLY A 110 -9.14 4.17 -7.86
N HIS A 111 -9.03 5.27 -7.12
CA HIS A 111 -10.13 6.20 -6.88
C HIS A 111 -10.75 6.69 -8.20
N HIS A 112 -12.07 6.82 -8.27
CA HIS A 112 -12.84 7.14 -9.49
C HIS A 112 -12.64 6.17 -10.66
N GLY A 113 -11.94 5.05 -10.45
CA GLY A 113 -11.79 4.02 -11.46
C GLY A 113 -12.94 3.02 -11.47
N HIS A 114 -12.85 2.10 -12.37
CA HIS A 114 -13.68 0.90 -12.45
C HIS A 114 -12.86 -0.23 -13.06
N GLY A 115 -13.37 -1.44 -13.10
CA GLY A 115 -12.73 -2.57 -13.76
C GLY A 115 -12.53 -2.32 -15.24
N SER A 116 -11.53 -2.96 -15.84
CA SER A 116 -11.17 -2.80 -17.26
C SER A 116 -10.95 -4.16 -17.92
N PRO A 117 -11.59 -4.42 -19.06
CA PRO A 117 -11.30 -5.61 -19.85
C PRO A 117 -9.87 -5.60 -20.39
N GLU A 118 -9.30 -4.42 -20.69
CA GLU A 118 -7.93 -4.27 -21.18
C GLU A 118 -6.93 -4.69 -20.14
N GLU A 119 -7.13 -4.30 -18.87
CA GLU A 119 -6.28 -4.75 -17.75
C GLU A 119 -6.35 -6.27 -17.56
N ALA A 120 -7.55 -6.83 -17.58
CA ALA A 120 -7.73 -8.26 -17.46
C ALA A 120 -7.05 -9.03 -18.61
N MET A 121 -7.24 -8.57 -19.86
CA MET A 121 -6.60 -9.17 -21.03
C MET A 121 -5.08 -9.02 -21.01
N LEU A 122 -4.56 -7.87 -20.57
CA LEU A 122 -3.12 -7.64 -20.44
C LEU A 122 -2.51 -8.64 -19.46
N VAL A 123 -3.10 -8.78 -18.27
CA VAL A 123 -2.61 -9.73 -17.25
C VAL A 123 -2.75 -11.18 -17.73
N ALA A 124 -3.81 -11.50 -18.48
CA ALA A 124 -3.98 -12.83 -19.08
C ALA A 124 -2.92 -13.14 -20.16
N ALA A 125 -2.43 -12.15 -20.89
CA ALA A 125 -1.36 -12.31 -21.86
C ALA A 125 -0.01 -12.73 -21.20
N PHE A 126 0.18 -12.45 -19.91
CA PHE A 126 1.33 -12.89 -19.11
C PHE A 126 1.17 -14.30 -18.51
N GLY A 127 0.05 -14.97 -18.74
CA GLY A 127 -0.17 -16.36 -18.31
C GLY A 127 -0.93 -16.47 -16.98
N TYR A 128 -1.76 -15.51 -16.64
CA TYR A 128 -2.63 -15.52 -15.46
C TYR A 128 -4.10 -15.53 -15.84
N VAL A 129 -4.96 -16.09 -15.01
CA VAL A 129 -6.38 -15.76 -15.07
C VAL A 129 -6.56 -14.45 -14.31
N ALA A 130 -7.16 -13.45 -14.93
CA ALA A 130 -7.30 -12.13 -14.33
C ALA A 130 -8.76 -11.71 -14.22
N LEU A 131 -9.12 -11.12 -13.09
CA LEU A 131 -10.44 -10.54 -12.85
C LEU A 131 -10.27 -9.09 -12.37
N SER A 132 -10.54 -8.14 -13.28
CA SER A 132 -10.60 -6.71 -12.97
C SER A 132 -12.03 -6.40 -12.55
N ILE A 133 -12.24 -5.98 -11.28
CA ILE A 133 -13.57 -5.77 -10.71
C ILE A 133 -13.93 -4.28 -10.66
N ASP A 134 -15.18 -3.98 -10.89
CA ASP A 134 -15.79 -2.71 -10.50
C ASP A 134 -15.96 -2.70 -8.98
N GLY A 135 -15.57 -1.61 -8.32
CA GLY A 135 -15.86 -1.44 -6.91
C GLY A 135 -17.37 -1.36 -6.64
N PRO A 136 -17.81 -1.52 -5.38
CA PRO A 136 -19.21 -1.34 -5.02
C PRO A 136 -19.75 0.03 -5.47
N GLY A 137 -20.90 0.05 -6.14
CA GLY A 137 -21.51 1.29 -6.63
C GLY A 137 -20.77 1.97 -7.80
N GLN A 138 -19.76 1.32 -8.38
CA GLN A 138 -19.01 1.83 -9.52
C GLN A 138 -19.22 0.97 -10.76
N GLY A 139 -18.98 1.56 -11.94
CA GLY A 139 -19.16 0.86 -13.19
C GLY A 139 -20.57 0.27 -13.30
N LEU A 140 -20.67 -1.05 -13.37
CA LEU A 140 -21.94 -1.80 -13.37
C LEU A 140 -22.24 -2.51 -12.04
N SER A 141 -21.43 -2.30 -11.02
CA SER A 141 -21.64 -2.83 -9.68
C SER A 141 -22.72 -2.06 -8.93
N THR A 142 -23.48 -2.78 -8.07
CA THR A 142 -24.40 -2.16 -7.10
C THR A 142 -23.72 -1.96 -5.76
N GLY A 143 -24.28 -1.12 -4.89
CA GLY A 143 -23.76 -0.88 -3.54
C GLY A 143 -23.58 0.60 -3.23
N PRO A 144 -22.84 0.93 -2.18
CA PRO A 144 -22.56 2.32 -1.84
C PRO A 144 -21.80 2.97 -3.01
N PRO A 145 -22.29 4.12 -3.51
CA PRO A 145 -21.55 4.82 -4.55
C PRO A 145 -20.22 5.33 -3.99
N ASP A 146 -19.17 5.20 -4.78
CA ASP A 146 -17.98 6.02 -4.57
C ASP A 146 -18.32 7.42 -5.05
N THR A 147 -18.80 8.25 -4.15
CA THR A 147 -19.01 9.66 -4.44
C THR A 147 -17.65 10.34 -4.55
N GLU A 148 -17.59 11.51 -5.18
CA GLU A 148 -16.36 12.30 -5.31
C GLU A 148 -15.64 12.54 -3.96
N GLN A 149 -16.32 12.30 -2.86
CA GLN A 149 -15.84 12.45 -1.49
C GLN A 149 -15.53 11.10 -0.81
N GLY A 150 -15.89 9.97 -1.42
CA GLY A 150 -16.10 8.70 -0.72
C GLY A 150 -14.91 7.77 -0.55
N TRP A 151 -13.71 8.07 -1.05
CA TRP A 151 -12.60 7.14 -0.84
C TRP A 151 -12.05 7.16 0.60
N ILE A 152 -12.28 8.23 1.33
CA ILE A 152 -12.08 8.32 2.77
C ILE A 152 -13.45 8.49 3.40
N SER A 153 -14.11 7.40 3.71
CA SER A 153 -15.42 7.38 4.37
C SER A 153 -15.33 7.86 5.83
N VAL A 154 -14.57 8.93 6.08
CA VAL A 154 -14.45 9.51 7.42
C VAL A 154 -15.78 10.01 7.89
N GLU A 155 -16.54 10.69 7.00
CA GLU A 155 -17.85 11.22 7.32
C GLU A 155 -18.86 10.13 7.61
N GLU A 156 -18.87 9.06 6.83
CA GLU A 156 -19.72 7.91 7.06
C GLU A 156 -19.46 7.32 8.45
N ILE A 157 -18.18 7.19 8.85
CA ILE A 157 -17.81 6.66 10.16
C ILE A 157 -18.07 7.68 11.28
N MET A 158 -17.90 8.97 11.01
CA MET A 158 -18.21 10.02 11.99
C MET A 158 -19.69 10.09 12.35
N ASN A 159 -20.55 9.88 11.38
CA ASN A 159 -22.00 9.92 11.58
C ASN A 159 -22.58 8.58 12.01
N VAL A 160 -21.93 7.48 11.60
CA VAL A 160 -22.28 6.11 11.99
C VAL A 160 -20.99 5.39 12.38
N PRO A 161 -20.63 5.33 13.66
CA PRO A 161 -19.35 4.82 14.12
C PRO A 161 -19.25 3.29 14.00
N ALA A 162 -19.46 2.78 12.80
CA ALA A 162 -19.43 1.38 12.46
C ALA A 162 -18.62 1.20 11.16
N PRO A 163 -17.40 0.68 11.24
CA PRO A 163 -16.49 0.60 10.07
C PRO A 163 -17.06 -0.21 8.91
N TYR A 164 -17.96 -1.15 9.18
CA TYR A 164 -18.60 -1.99 8.16
C TYR A 164 -19.63 -1.24 7.27
N VAL A 165 -19.92 0.03 7.54
CA VAL A 165 -20.76 0.86 6.65
C VAL A 165 -19.93 1.54 5.55
N SER A 166 -18.61 1.53 5.69
CA SER A 166 -17.72 2.28 4.81
C SER A 166 -17.53 1.59 3.45
N TYR A 167 -17.36 2.42 2.41
CA TYR A 167 -16.99 1.97 1.08
C TYR A 167 -15.74 1.06 1.10
N GLN A 168 -14.70 1.42 1.87
CA GLN A 168 -13.47 0.66 1.97
C GLN A 168 -13.68 -0.78 2.46
N TYR A 169 -14.58 -0.96 3.42
CA TYR A 169 -14.98 -2.28 3.90
C TYR A 169 -15.61 -3.11 2.78
N HIS A 170 -16.58 -2.53 2.08
CA HIS A 170 -17.31 -3.24 1.03
C HIS A 170 -16.41 -3.53 -0.18
N TYR A 171 -15.46 -2.66 -0.48
CA TYR A 171 -14.52 -2.89 -1.56
C TYR A 171 -13.57 -4.05 -1.25
N ALA A 172 -12.99 -4.10 -0.05
CA ALA A 172 -12.17 -5.24 0.37
C ALA A 172 -12.98 -6.54 0.43
N TYR A 173 -14.23 -6.47 0.92
CA TYR A 173 -15.16 -7.60 0.94
C TYR A 173 -15.40 -8.14 -0.49
N ALA A 174 -15.64 -7.27 -1.46
CA ALA A 174 -15.83 -7.63 -2.86
C ALA A 174 -14.62 -8.37 -3.44
N GLY A 175 -13.40 -7.89 -3.14
CA GLY A 175 -12.18 -8.55 -3.59
C GLY A 175 -11.99 -9.95 -3.00
N MET A 176 -12.32 -10.15 -1.71
CA MET A 176 -12.30 -11.48 -1.10
C MET A 176 -13.39 -12.40 -1.69
N ARG A 177 -14.56 -11.87 -2.06
CA ARG A 177 -15.57 -12.63 -2.80
C ARG A 177 -15.11 -12.98 -4.21
N ALA A 178 -14.32 -12.12 -4.86
CA ALA A 178 -13.70 -12.44 -6.15
C ALA A 178 -12.73 -13.64 -6.03
N LEU A 179 -11.96 -13.73 -4.94
CA LEU A 179 -11.17 -14.94 -4.66
C LEU A 179 -12.06 -16.18 -4.47
N THR A 180 -13.21 -16.04 -3.81
CA THR A 180 -14.20 -17.12 -3.68
C THR A 180 -14.80 -17.52 -5.03
N LEU A 181 -15.02 -16.55 -5.93
CA LEU A 181 -15.46 -16.84 -7.31
C LEU A 181 -14.41 -17.67 -8.04
N PHE A 182 -13.12 -17.34 -7.95
CA PHE A 182 -12.06 -18.17 -8.53
C PHE A 182 -12.09 -19.62 -8.03
N GLU A 183 -12.25 -19.82 -6.72
CA GLU A 183 -12.39 -21.17 -6.15
C GLU A 183 -13.64 -21.89 -6.66
N LYS A 184 -14.76 -21.17 -6.81
CA LYS A 184 -16.00 -21.75 -7.34
C LYS A 184 -15.85 -22.14 -8.83
N LEU A 185 -15.26 -21.25 -9.64
CA LEU A 185 -15.02 -21.51 -11.08
C LEU A 185 -14.01 -22.64 -11.30
N SER A 186 -12.97 -22.75 -10.48
CA SER A 186 -11.99 -23.83 -10.56
C SER A 186 -12.59 -25.21 -10.23
N GLY A 187 -13.68 -25.26 -9.47
CA GLY A 187 -14.41 -26.47 -9.14
C GLY A 187 -15.46 -26.90 -10.17
N LEU A 188 -15.65 -26.15 -11.23
CA LEU A 188 -16.54 -26.52 -12.33
C LEU A 188 -15.98 -27.71 -13.11
N PHE A 189 -16.91 -28.48 -13.74
CA PHE A 189 -16.50 -29.59 -14.60
C PHE A 189 -15.56 -29.12 -15.71
N LEU A 190 -14.44 -29.79 -15.87
CA LEU A 190 -13.33 -29.46 -16.76
C LEU A 190 -12.61 -28.11 -16.48
N ASN A 191 -12.90 -27.45 -15.40
CA ASN A 191 -12.28 -26.16 -15.05
C ASN A 191 -12.11 -25.24 -16.32
N PRO A 192 -13.20 -24.73 -16.89
CA PRO A 192 -13.18 -24.08 -18.21
C PRO A 192 -12.29 -22.83 -18.27
N PHE A 193 -12.05 -22.20 -17.11
CA PHE A 193 -11.18 -21.04 -16.97
C PHE A 193 -9.74 -21.42 -16.59
N ARG A 194 -9.46 -22.71 -16.36
CA ARG A 194 -8.11 -23.24 -16.03
C ARG A 194 -7.47 -22.58 -14.82
N ILE A 195 -8.26 -22.28 -13.79
CA ILE A 195 -7.80 -21.62 -12.56
C ILE A 195 -7.11 -22.62 -11.65
N ASP A 196 -5.90 -22.28 -11.19
CA ASP A 196 -5.26 -22.91 -10.04
C ASP A 196 -5.62 -22.17 -8.76
N ARG A 197 -6.60 -22.70 -8.03
CA ARG A 197 -7.07 -22.12 -6.77
C ARG A 197 -6.04 -22.07 -5.64
N THR A 198 -4.90 -22.72 -5.80
CA THR A 198 -3.80 -22.71 -4.81
C THR A 198 -2.82 -21.55 -5.04
N ARG A 199 -2.94 -20.85 -6.17
CA ARG A 199 -2.08 -19.76 -6.62
C ARG A 199 -2.91 -18.49 -6.91
N LEU A 200 -3.46 -17.90 -5.85
CA LEU A 200 -4.29 -16.70 -5.93
C LEU A 200 -3.49 -15.46 -5.54
N GLY A 201 -3.67 -14.37 -6.28
CA GLY A 201 -2.99 -13.10 -6.05
C GLY A 201 -3.93 -11.90 -6.11
N VAL A 202 -3.42 -10.78 -5.63
CA VAL A 202 -4.12 -9.49 -5.67
C VAL A 202 -3.16 -8.38 -6.10
N ILE A 203 -3.66 -7.43 -6.87
CA ILE A 203 -2.92 -6.25 -7.34
C ILE A 203 -3.86 -5.06 -7.41
N GLY A 204 -3.34 -3.88 -7.18
CA GLY A 204 -4.05 -2.64 -7.44
C GLY A 204 -3.20 -1.41 -7.20
N ALA A 205 -3.66 -0.28 -7.74
CA ALA A 205 -2.97 1.01 -7.64
C ALA A 205 -3.81 2.02 -6.85
N SER A 206 -3.15 2.88 -6.07
CA SER A 206 -3.80 3.92 -5.29
C SER A 206 -4.82 3.34 -4.29
N MET A 207 -6.10 3.63 -4.39
CA MET A 207 -7.16 2.97 -3.63
C MET A 207 -7.16 1.44 -3.85
N GLY A 208 -6.87 0.97 -5.07
CA GLY A 208 -6.63 -0.45 -5.34
C GLY A 208 -5.39 -1.01 -4.63
N GLY A 209 -4.40 -0.18 -4.36
CA GLY A 209 -3.26 -0.52 -3.50
C GLY A 209 -3.69 -0.73 -2.05
N GLN A 210 -4.57 0.12 -1.50
CA GLN A 210 -5.17 -0.07 -0.17
C GLN A 210 -5.97 -1.38 -0.12
N PHE A 211 -6.85 -1.61 -1.10
CA PHE A 211 -7.56 -2.86 -1.31
C PHE A 211 -6.61 -4.08 -1.26
N THR A 212 -5.45 -3.99 -1.92
CA THR A 212 -4.44 -5.04 -1.92
C THR A 212 -3.89 -5.30 -0.51
N TYR A 213 -3.58 -4.25 0.25
CA TYR A 213 -3.13 -4.37 1.63
C TYR A 213 -4.17 -5.01 2.55
N TYR A 214 -5.45 -4.62 2.40
CA TYR A 214 -6.54 -5.16 3.20
C TYR A 214 -6.73 -6.65 2.93
N ILE A 215 -6.88 -7.03 1.67
CA ILE A 215 -7.15 -8.43 1.30
C ILE A 215 -5.97 -9.33 1.68
N ASN A 216 -4.74 -8.93 1.33
CA ASN A 216 -3.56 -9.70 1.69
C ASN A 216 -3.32 -9.75 3.22
N GLY A 217 -3.79 -8.74 3.95
CA GLY A 217 -3.70 -8.68 5.41
C GLY A 217 -4.69 -9.57 6.14
N VAL A 218 -5.78 -9.99 5.46
CA VAL A 218 -6.92 -10.70 6.07
C VAL A 218 -7.13 -12.09 5.48
N ASP A 219 -6.93 -12.28 4.18
CA ASP A 219 -7.28 -13.50 3.46
C ASP A 219 -6.05 -14.38 3.19
N ASP A 220 -5.96 -15.51 3.88
CA ASP A 220 -4.83 -16.44 3.79
C ASP A 220 -4.75 -17.19 2.44
N ARG A 221 -5.75 -17.07 1.58
CA ARG A 221 -5.73 -17.60 0.21
C ARG A 221 -4.78 -16.82 -0.70
N VAL A 222 -4.44 -15.58 -0.35
CA VAL A 222 -3.48 -14.77 -1.11
C VAL A 222 -2.07 -15.34 -0.99
N LYS A 223 -1.46 -15.63 -2.14
CA LYS A 223 -0.09 -16.17 -2.25
C LYS A 223 0.90 -15.19 -2.87
N GLY A 224 0.42 -14.06 -3.35
CA GLY A 224 1.24 -12.97 -3.88
C GLY A 224 0.43 -11.68 -4.00
N ALA A 225 1.04 -10.57 -3.65
CA ALA A 225 0.39 -9.27 -3.66
C ALA A 225 1.30 -8.18 -4.23
N VAL A 226 0.71 -7.21 -4.96
CA VAL A 226 1.41 -6.03 -5.47
C VAL A 226 0.56 -4.79 -5.17
N GLY A 227 1.04 -3.95 -4.25
CA GLY A 227 0.43 -2.65 -3.96
C GLY A 227 1.20 -1.53 -4.66
N ILE A 228 0.54 -0.82 -5.57
CA ILE A 228 1.14 0.26 -6.37
C ILE A 228 0.62 1.60 -5.86
N ALA A 229 1.52 2.59 -5.76
CA ALA A 229 1.19 3.95 -5.33
C ALA A 229 0.34 3.96 -4.04
N VAL A 230 0.81 3.27 -3.02
CA VAL A 230 0.11 3.13 -1.73
C VAL A 230 1.07 3.12 -0.57
N ALA A 231 0.68 3.79 0.49
CA ALA A 231 1.31 3.69 1.81
C ALA A 231 0.26 3.93 2.90
N GLY A 232 0.57 3.49 4.10
CA GLY A 232 -0.17 3.81 5.32
C GLY A 232 0.55 4.86 6.16
N ASP A 233 0.33 4.80 7.48
CA ASP A 233 0.82 5.80 8.44
C ASP A 233 0.19 7.19 8.16
N TRP A 234 -1.10 7.19 7.87
CA TRP A 234 -1.83 8.37 7.40
C TRP A 234 -1.86 9.49 8.44
N ARG A 235 -1.88 9.16 9.72
CA ARG A 235 -1.74 10.17 10.78
C ARG A 235 -0.40 10.90 10.70
N HIS A 236 0.66 10.20 10.34
CA HIS A 236 1.97 10.79 10.17
C HIS A 236 2.06 11.63 8.89
N ILE A 237 1.48 11.15 7.79
CA ILE A 237 1.38 11.91 6.53
C ILE A 237 0.74 13.26 6.77
N SER A 238 -0.34 13.29 7.53
CA SER A 238 -1.10 14.50 7.79
C SER A 238 -0.30 15.56 8.55
N SER A 239 0.81 15.20 9.18
CA SER A 239 1.71 16.18 9.82
C SER A 239 2.67 16.88 8.85
N TYR A 240 2.66 16.49 7.55
CA TYR A 240 3.49 17.12 6.54
C TYR A 240 2.71 18.16 5.74
N PRO A 241 3.14 19.44 5.73
CA PRO A 241 2.55 20.45 4.87
C PRO A 241 2.58 20.01 3.41
N GLY A 242 1.46 20.14 2.72
CA GLY A 242 1.37 19.77 1.30
C GLY A 242 1.13 18.29 1.02
N ALA A 243 1.03 17.44 2.03
CA ALA A 243 0.52 16.09 1.81
C ALA A 243 -0.96 16.16 1.46
N TRP A 244 -1.32 15.71 0.26
CA TRP A 244 -2.71 15.72 -0.19
C TRP A 244 -3.65 15.01 0.80
N LEU A 245 -3.21 13.92 1.41
CA LEU A 245 -4.01 13.18 2.37
C LEU A 245 -4.35 13.99 3.63
N TYR A 246 -3.44 14.88 4.08
CA TYR A 246 -3.79 15.83 5.14
C TYR A 246 -4.96 16.73 4.71
N HIS A 247 -4.89 17.24 3.49
CA HIS A 247 -5.96 18.08 2.96
C HIS A 247 -7.23 17.27 2.76
N GLY A 248 -7.14 16.05 2.23
CA GLY A 248 -8.26 15.15 2.11
C GLY A 248 -8.93 14.92 3.45
N LEU A 249 -8.20 14.45 4.46
CA LEU A 249 -8.72 14.22 5.81
C LEU A 249 -9.28 15.51 6.44
N TYR A 250 -8.65 16.64 6.21
CA TYR A 250 -9.07 17.94 6.73
C TYR A 250 -10.36 18.45 6.05
N TYR A 251 -10.44 18.34 4.72
CA TYR A 251 -11.60 18.83 3.96
C TYR A 251 -12.80 17.90 4.05
N TYR A 252 -12.61 16.60 4.03
CA TYR A 252 -13.70 15.64 4.18
C TYR A 252 -14.37 15.72 5.54
N THR A 253 -13.66 16.23 6.52
CA THR A 253 -14.24 16.52 7.83
C THR A 253 -14.93 17.88 7.89
N ARG A 254 -14.75 18.76 6.89
CA ARG A 254 -15.30 20.13 6.85
C ARG A 254 -16.58 20.24 6.01
N ASP A 255 -16.64 19.56 4.86
CA ASP A 255 -17.68 19.82 3.85
C ASP A 255 -19.00 19.05 4.08
N GLY A 256 -19.02 18.09 5.00
CA GLY A 256 -20.18 17.26 5.30
C GLY A 256 -21.16 17.84 6.31
N LEU A 257 -20.94 19.03 6.85
CA LEU A 257 -21.83 19.59 7.86
C LEU A 257 -22.90 20.51 7.30
N PRO A 258 -24.11 20.44 7.90
CA PRO A 258 -25.11 21.47 7.69
C PRO A 258 -24.52 22.85 7.96
N SER A 259 -24.79 23.80 7.07
CA SER A 259 -24.29 25.17 7.08
C SER A 259 -24.18 25.76 8.49
N GLY A 260 -22.95 26.02 8.94
CA GLY A 260 -22.65 26.78 10.15
C GLY A 260 -22.01 25.99 11.32
N GLN A 261 -21.77 24.68 11.19
CA GLN A 261 -20.95 23.96 12.16
C GLN A 261 -19.60 23.62 11.54
N ASP A 262 -18.57 24.27 12.02
CA ASP A 262 -17.21 24.06 11.59
C ASP A 262 -16.63 22.82 12.30
N HIS A 263 -16.53 21.68 11.62
CA HIS A 263 -15.85 20.49 12.20
C HIS A 263 -14.40 20.76 12.54
N LEU A 264 -13.80 21.81 12.00
CA LEU A 264 -12.50 22.29 12.42
C LEU A 264 -12.40 22.55 13.92
N ASN A 265 -13.48 22.97 14.57
CA ASN A 265 -13.52 23.12 16.02
C ASN A 265 -13.54 21.79 16.77
N THR A 266 -13.96 20.69 16.10
CA THR A 266 -13.93 19.33 16.66
C THR A 266 -12.61 18.59 16.36
N ILE A 267 -11.91 18.95 15.30
CA ILE A 267 -10.58 18.41 14.95
C ILE A 267 -9.44 19.29 15.50
N SER A 268 -9.70 20.17 16.46
CA SER A 268 -8.65 20.90 17.16
C SER A 268 -7.55 19.96 17.70
N ASN A 269 -7.80 18.66 17.71
CA ASN A 269 -6.89 17.59 18.07
C ASN A 269 -6.83 16.48 16.99
N PHE A 270 -6.53 16.84 15.73
CA PHE A 270 -6.33 15.85 14.64
C PHE A 270 -5.52 14.62 15.07
N CYS A 271 -4.53 14.81 15.94
CA CYS A 271 -3.69 13.74 16.45
C CYS A 271 -4.38 12.80 17.46
N THR A 272 -5.45 13.25 18.08
CA THR A 272 -6.12 12.52 19.19
C THR A 272 -7.63 12.36 19.02
N ASP A 273 -8.20 12.89 17.94
CA ASP A 273 -9.61 12.75 17.66
C ASP A 273 -10.04 11.27 17.66
N PRO A 274 -11.02 10.87 18.48
CA PRO A 274 -11.39 9.45 18.64
C PRO A 274 -11.97 8.85 17.37
N THR A 275 -12.75 9.61 16.61
CA THR A 275 -13.44 9.13 15.40
C THR A 275 -12.44 8.94 14.29
N LEU A 276 -11.58 9.93 14.05
CA LEU A 276 -10.47 9.79 13.12
C LEU A 276 -9.53 8.65 13.54
N THR A 277 -9.29 8.48 14.85
CA THR A 277 -8.50 7.35 15.35
C THR A 277 -9.16 6.02 15.02
N THR A 278 -10.48 5.93 15.17
CA THR A 278 -11.25 4.73 14.81
C THR A 278 -11.12 4.45 13.32
N PHE A 279 -11.34 5.45 12.46
CA PHE A 279 -11.18 5.32 11.02
C PHE A 279 -9.77 4.82 10.64
N LEU A 280 -8.71 5.48 11.14
CA LEU A 280 -7.34 5.11 10.84
C LEU A 280 -6.98 3.70 11.35
N ASN A 281 -7.53 3.28 12.47
CA ASN A 281 -7.33 1.93 12.97
C ASN A 281 -7.92 0.85 12.05
N TYR A 282 -8.99 1.17 11.32
CA TYR A 282 -9.64 0.20 10.44
C TYR A 282 -9.20 0.29 8.99
N PHE A 283 -8.80 1.47 8.49
CA PHE A 283 -8.58 1.69 7.05
C PHE A 283 -7.21 2.23 6.69
N ASP A 284 -6.36 2.58 7.66
CA ASP A 284 -4.96 2.87 7.33
C ASP A 284 -4.24 1.58 6.94
N PRO A 285 -3.63 1.48 5.73
CA PRO A 285 -2.89 0.30 5.30
C PRO A 285 -1.82 -0.17 6.27
N ILE A 286 -1.27 0.73 7.11
CA ILE A 286 -0.27 0.36 8.13
C ILE A 286 -0.85 -0.59 9.19
N ALA A 287 -2.15 -0.57 9.42
CA ALA A 287 -2.82 -1.49 10.35
C ALA A 287 -2.77 -2.95 9.85
N TYR A 288 -2.75 -3.13 8.54
CA TYR A 288 -2.69 -4.44 7.88
C TYR A 288 -1.26 -4.90 7.57
N ALA A 289 -0.29 -4.00 7.60
CA ALA A 289 1.10 -4.32 7.27
C ALA A 289 1.68 -5.48 8.09
N PRO A 290 1.39 -5.64 9.41
CA PRO A 290 1.91 -6.78 10.19
C PRO A 290 1.26 -8.13 9.89
N THR A 291 0.13 -8.16 9.18
CA THR A 291 -0.69 -9.38 9.02
C THR A 291 -0.71 -9.91 7.58
N GLN A 292 0.18 -9.44 6.72
CA GLN A 292 0.22 -9.88 5.33
C GLN A 292 0.41 -11.40 5.20
N HIS A 293 -0.46 -12.07 4.46
CA HIS A 293 -0.46 -13.51 4.27
C HIS A 293 0.46 -13.96 3.14
N GLY A 294 0.38 -13.33 1.98
CA GLY A 294 1.27 -13.58 0.85
C GLY A 294 2.44 -12.60 0.80
N PRO A 295 3.54 -12.94 0.10
CA PRO A 295 4.61 -11.99 -0.21
C PRO A 295 4.06 -10.70 -0.82
N LEU A 296 4.62 -9.55 -0.41
CA LEU A 296 4.15 -8.23 -0.84
C LEU A 296 5.26 -7.44 -1.52
N LEU A 297 5.00 -7.02 -2.76
CA LEU A 297 5.77 -5.99 -3.46
C LEU A 297 5.03 -4.65 -3.34
N THR A 298 5.69 -3.65 -2.78
CA THR A 298 5.21 -2.27 -2.75
C THR A 298 5.93 -1.47 -3.82
N ILE A 299 5.19 -0.83 -4.72
CA ILE A 299 5.74 -0.01 -5.81
C ILE A 299 5.26 1.42 -5.64
N VAL A 300 6.19 2.38 -5.50
CA VAL A 300 5.88 3.78 -5.17
C VAL A 300 6.81 4.74 -5.88
N GLY A 301 6.36 5.98 -6.07
CA GLY A 301 7.18 7.07 -6.57
C GLY A 301 7.82 7.87 -5.44
N THR A 302 9.03 8.42 -5.67
CA THR A 302 9.65 9.34 -4.68
C THR A 302 8.97 10.70 -4.62
N HIS A 303 8.21 11.06 -5.66
CA HIS A 303 7.46 12.33 -5.79
C HIS A 303 5.96 12.10 -5.75
N ASP A 304 5.52 11.03 -5.07
CA ASP A 304 4.09 10.77 -4.87
C ASP A 304 3.48 11.91 -4.05
N GLN A 305 2.52 12.62 -4.63
CA GLN A 305 1.87 13.76 -4.00
C GLN A 305 0.84 13.34 -2.93
N TYR A 306 0.39 12.09 -2.95
CA TYR A 306 -0.58 11.57 -1.99
C TYR A 306 0.11 10.87 -0.82
N PHE A 307 1.13 10.06 -1.08
CA PHE A 307 1.84 9.28 -0.07
C PHE A 307 3.30 9.72 0.03
N THR A 308 3.63 10.36 1.14
CA THR A 308 4.97 10.90 1.36
C THR A 308 5.99 9.81 1.65
N VAL A 309 7.24 10.06 1.32
CA VAL A 309 8.32 9.09 1.56
C VAL A 309 8.44 8.62 3.02
N PRO A 310 8.29 9.48 4.05
CA PRO A 310 8.29 9.01 5.43
C PRO A 310 7.21 7.98 5.71
N SER A 311 6.00 8.16 5.19
CA SER A 311 4.91 7.21 5.37
C SER A 311 5.14 5.91 4.61
N ILE A 312 5.72 6.00 3.40
CA ILE A 312 6.15 4.84 2.62
C ILE A 312 7.17 4.02 3.42
N ASN A 313 8.21 4.68 3.94
CA ASN A 313 9.24 4.04 4.74
C ASN A 313 8.66 3.41 6.03
N SER A 314 7.76 4.12 6.71
CA SER A 314 7.10 3.66 7.93
C SER A 314 6.25 2.42 7.67
N THR A 315 5.40 2.47 6.64
CA THR A 315 4.55 1.34 6.25
C THR A 315 5.39 0.12 5.86
N TYR A 316 6.41 0.32 5.02
CA TYR A 316 7.30 -0.77 4.62
C TYR A 316 8.02 -1.42 5.81
N ASN A 317 8.48 -0.63 6.77
CA ASN A 317 9.08 -1.16 7.99
C ASN A 317 8.13 -2.05 8.79
N ARG A 318 6.85 -1.68 8.81
CA ARG A 318 5.81 -2.36 9.59
C ARG A 318 5.37 -3.68 8.96
N ILE A 319 5.55 -3.88 7.65
CA ILE A 319 5.25 -5.17 7.01
C ILE A 319 6.08 -6.24 7.70
N ALA A 320 5.40 -7.25 8.23
CA ALA A 320 6.06 -8.34 8.91
C ALA A 320 7.03 -9.03 7.96
N SER A 321 8.30 -9.10 8.38
CA SER A 321 9.31 -9.90 7.73
C SER A 321 9.78 -10.92 8.77
N ALA A 322 9.11 -12.05 8.84
CA ALA A 322 9.50 -13.09 9.77
C ALA A 322 10.62 -13.93 9.14
N GLY A 323 11.85 -13.54 9.39
CA GLY A 323 13.03 -14.36 9.20
C GLY A 323 13.14 -15.01 7.82
N THR A 324 13.33 -16.33 7.81
CA THR A 324 13.54 -17.13 6.59
C THR A 324 12.26 -17.61 5.90
N SER A 325 11.09 -17.32 6.44
CA SER A 325 9.83 -17.78 5.86
C SER A 325 9.48 -16.99 4.61
N GLU A 326 9.37 -17.66 3.47
CA GLU A 326 8.92 -17.06 2.19
C GLU A 326 7.55 -16.39 2.30
N ARG A 327 6.71 -16.86 3.22
CA ARG A 327 5.38 -16.30 3.50
C ARG A 327 5.40 -14.82 3.85
N PHE A 328 6.51 -14.33 4.40
CA PHE A 328 6.65 -12.95 4.86
C PHE A 328 7.64 -12.15 4.02
N LEU A 329 7.93 -12.61 2.80
CA LEU A 329 8.81 -11.86 1.91
C LEU A 329 8.16 -10.53 1.55
N LYS A 330 8.90 -9.44 1.77
CA LYS A 330 8.54 -8.10 1.31
C LYS A 330 9.63 -7.52 0.45
N ARG A 331 9.23 -6.76 -0.57
CA ARG A 331 10.13 -5.95 -1.39
C ARG A 331 9.51 -4.60 -1.65
N ILE A 332 10.36 -3.63 -1.89
CA ILE A 332 9.96 -2.30 -2.33
C ILE A 332 10.68 -1.96 -3.64
N MET A 333 9.95 -1.39 -4.57
CA MET A 333 10.46 -0.69 -5.73
C MET A 333 10.06 0.78 -5.60
N MET A 334 10.99 1.62 -5.19
CA MET A 334 10.79 3.06 -5.13
C MET A 334 11.35 3.67 -6.42
N LYS A 335 10.47 4.21 -7.26
CA LYS A 335 10.83 4.83 -8.54
C LYS A 335 11.33 6.25 -8.28
N PRO A 336 12.62 6.55 -8.54
CA PRO A 336 13.13 7.91 -8.45
C PRO A 336 12.42 8.82 -9.45
N ASN A 337 12.03 10.01 -9.02
CA ASN A 337 11.26 10.99 -9.79
C ASN A 337 9.84 10.52 -10.22
N GLY A 338 9.41 9.34 -9.78
CA GLY A 338 8.05 8.86 -10.02
C GLY A 338 7.04 9.63 -9.18
N LYS A 339 5.95 10.07 -9.81
CA LYS A 339 4.77 10.65 -9.16
C LYS A 339 3.83 9.55 -8.67
N HIS A 340 2.58 9.87 -8.36
CA HIS A 340 1.57 8.89 -7.96
C HIS A 340 1.32 7.79 -9.00
N GLY A 341 1.40 8.12 -10.30
CA GLY A 341 1.37 7.11 -11.37
C GLY A 341 2.62 6.23 -11.45
N VAL A 342 3.64 6.46 -10.61
CA VAL A 342 4.91 5.76 -10.50
C VAL A 342 5.82 5.93 -11.73
N VAL A 343 5.31 5.65 -12.92
CA VAL A 343 6.02 5.80 -14.20
C VAL A 343 5.56 7.04 -14.95
N ASP A 344 6.40 7.54 -15.84
CA ASP A 344 5.98 8.59 -16.76
C ASP A 344 5.00 7.98 -17.78
N GLU A 345 3.77 8.49 -17.80
CA GLU A 345 2.69 8.03 -18.68
C GLU A 345 3.05 8.09 -20.18
N ASN A 346 4.01 8.96 -20.54
CA ASN A 346 4.53 9.07 -21.89
C ASN A 346 5.73 8.15 -22.19
N SER A 347 6.18 7.36 -21.20
CA SER A 347 7.32 6.46 -21.33
C SER A 347 6.90 5.00 -21.41
N TYR A 348 6.69 4.49 -22.62
CA TYR A 348 6.43 3.07 -22.84
C TYR A 348 7.50 2.15 -22.26
N LEU A 349 8.76 2.61 -22.23
CA LEU A 349 9.86 1.83 -21.68
C LEU A 349 9.71 1.67 -20.16
N GLU A 350 9.39 2.75 -19.44
CA GLU A 350 9.17 2.68 -17.98
C GLU A 350 7.98 1.80 -17.63
N LEU A 351 6.88 1.93 -18.37
CA LEU A 351 5.71 1.08 -18.21
C LEU A 351 6.05 -0.41 -18.46
N TYR A 352 6.79 -0.69 -19.51
CA TYR A 352 7.22 -2.06 -19.82
C TYR A 352 8.11 -2.64 -18.72
N GLU A 353 9.08 -1.89 -18.23
CA GLU A 353 9.93 -2.32 -17.10
C GLU A 353 9.13 -2.56 -15.82
N LEU A 354 8.13 -1.73 -15.55
CA LEU A 354 7.22 -1.90 -14.42
C LEU A 354 6.43 -3.22 -14.54
N ILE A 355 5.83 -3.47 -15.70
CA ILE A 355 5.06 -4.69 -15.96
C ILE A 355 5.96 -5.92 -15.84
N GLN A 356 7.17 -5.89 -16.35
CA GLN A 356 8.11 -7.00 -16.23
C GLN A 356 8.51 -7.29 -14.78
N ASN A 357 8.68 -6.25 -13.96
CA ASN A 357 8.96 -6.44 -12.54
C ASN A 357 7.77 -7.07 -11.80
N ILE A 358 6.54 -6.64 -12.11
CA ILE A 358 5.31 -7.21 -11.55
C ILE A 358 5.17 -8.68 -11.95
N ASP A 359 5.38 -9.00 -13.22
CA ASP A 359 5.32 -10.37 -13.74
C ASP A 359 6.37 -11.28 -13.06
N ALA A 360 7.62 -10.81 -12.97
CA ALA A 360 8.69 -11.52 -12.28
C ALA A 360 8.35 -11.79 -10.81
N TRP A 361 7.75 -10.79 -10.13
CA TRP A 361 7.28 -10.94 -8.75
C TRP A 361 6.19 -12.01 -8.62
N PHE A 362 5.15 -11.98 -9.44
CA PHE A 362 4.10 -12.99 -9.39
C PHE A 362 4.59 -14.39 -9.78
N LYS A 363 5.47 -14.51 -10.77
CA LYS A 363 6.14 -15.78 -11.09
C LYS A 363 6.85 -16.38 -9.89
N TYR A 364 7.59 -15.55 -9.15
CA TYR A 364 8.21 -16.01 -7.92
C TYR A 364 7.16 -16.44 -6.88
N CYS A 365 6.14 -15.62 -6.61
CA CYS A 365 5.10 -15.92 -5.63
C CYS A 365 4.36 -17.22 -5.93
N PHE A 366 4.17 -17.54 -7.20
CA PHE A 366 3.48 -18.74 -7.67
C PHE A 366 4.43 -19.90 -7.99
N LYS A 367 5.71 -19.76 -7.66
CA LYS A 367 6.77 -20.77 -7.81
C LYS A 367 7.12 -21.12 -9.27
N ASP A 368 6.83 -20.20 -10.19
CA ASP A 368 7.16 -20.34 -11.61
C ASP A 368 8.41 -19.52 -12.01
N GLY A 369 9.01 -18.79 -11.04
CA GLY A 369 10.14 -17.90 -11.27
C GLY A 369 11.19 -17.90 -10.16
N SER A 370 12.30 -17.21 -10.42
CA SER A 370 13.40 -17.09 -9.48
C SER A 370 13.07 -16.13 -8.33
N ARG A 371 13.73 -16.32 -7.20
CA ARG A 371 13.60 -15.44 -6.03
C ARG A 371 14.15 -14.05 -6.35
N PRO A 372 13.46 -12.95 -5.98
CA PRO A 372 13.98 -11.59 -6.18
C PRO A 372 15.21 -11.33 -5.31
N PRO A 373 16.08 -10.37 -5.69
CA PRO A 373 17.17 -9.90 -4.86
C PRO A 373 16.71 -9.45 -3.48
N GLY A 374 17.62 -9.51 -2.52
CA GLY A 374 17.39 -8.92 -1.19
C GLY A 374 17.26 -7.41 -1.28
N THR A 375 16.60 -6.80 -0.30
CA THR A 375 16.59 -5.33 -0.15
C THR A 375 18.03 -4.85 0.03
N PRO A 376 18.53 -3.93 -0.83
CA PRO A 376 19.90 -3.45 -0.71
C PRO A 376 20.11 -2.65 0.57
N ALA A 377 21.24 -2.87 1.22
CA ALA A 377 21.72 -2.06 2.33
C ALA A 377 22.79 -1.09 1.83
N VAL A 378 22.74 0.15 2.32
CA VAL A 378 23.65 1.22 1.90
C VAL A 378 24.41 1.74 3.11
N HIS A 379 25.71 1.81 3.00
CA HIS A 379 26.59 2.48 3.93
C HIS A 379 27.35 3.62 3.20
N ILE A 380 27.60 4.73 3.90
CA ILE A 380 28.36 5.86 3.35
C ILE A 380 29.62 6.08 4.18
N ASP A 381 30.74 6.11 3.49
CA ASP A 381 32.01 6.62 4.01
C ASP A 381 32.22 8.07 3.53
N VAL A 382 32.29 9.00 4.48
CA VAL A 382 32.44 10.42 4.20
C VAL A 382 33.95 10.79 4.26
N GLN A 383 34.51 11.15 3.11
CA GLN A 383 35.87 11.62 2.96
C GLN A 383 35.89 13.16 2.75
N PRO A 384 37.02 13.85 2.89
CA PRO A 384 37.06 15.31 2.83
C PRO A 384 36.46 15.95 1.56
N THR A 385 36.56 15.26 0.40
CA THR A 385 36.10 15.79 -0.89
C THR A 385 35.04 14.96 -1.58
N ARG A 386 34.65 13.82 -1.01
CA ARG A 386 33.71 12.89 -1.63
C ARG A 386 32.99 12.03 -0.61
N MET A 387 31.84 11.51 -1.01
CA MET A 387 31.11 10.46 -0.32
C MET A 387 31.27 9.15 -1.10
N VAL A 388 31.69 8.08 -0.44
CA VAL A 388 31.81 6.73 -1.01
C VAL A 388 30.62 5.92 -0.52
N PHE A 389 29.86 5.38 -1.45
CA PHE A 389 28.68 4.56 -1.17
C PHE A 389 29.04 3.09 -1.36
N HIS A 390 28.76 2.32 -0.33
CA HIS A 390 28.94 0.89 -0.27
C HIS A 390 27.56 0.24 -0.24
N VAL A 391 27.23 -0.57 -1.24
CA VAL A 391 25.92 -1.20 -1.37
C VAL A 391 26.07 -2.72 -1.33
N THR A 392 25.55 -3.32 -0.29
CA THR A 392 25.38 -4.76 -0.20
C THR A 392 24.04 -5.14 -0.80
N ALA A 393 24.04 -5.94 -1.84
CA ALA A 393 22.85 -6.42 -2.53
C ALA A 393 22.81 -7.95 -2.47
N PRO A 394 22.09 -8.55 -1.51
CA PRO A 394 21.97 -10.00 -1.45
C PRO A 394 21.35 -10.55 -2.72
N ALA A 395 22.05 -11.48 -3.38
CA ALA A 395 21.55 -12.12 -4.59
C ALA A 395 20.24 -12.88 -4.31
N GLY A 396 19.35 -12.87 -5.31
CA GLY A 396 18.16 -13.72 -5.36
C GLY A 396 18.45 -15.05 -6.04
N GLY A 397 17.52 -15.53 -6.84
CA GLY A 397 17.67 -16.71 -7.67
C GLY A 397 18.30 -16.45 -9.05
N SER A 398 18.57 -15.18 -9.40
CA SER A 398 19.16 -14.76 -10.67
C SER A 398 20.33 -13.81 -10.46
N PRO A 399 21.29 -13.74 -11.40
CA PRO A 399 22.43 -12.81 -11.31
C PRO A 399 21.96 -11.36 -11.29
N ILE A 400 22.66 -10.52 -10.52
CA ILE A 400 22.45 -9.08 -10.50
C ILE A 400 23.09 -8.48 -11.75
N ASN A 401 22.29 -7.77 -12.55
CA ASN A 401 22.73 -7.13 -13.80
C ASN A 401 23.14 -5.67 -13.60
N GLN A 402 22.49 -4.98 -12.65
CA GLN A 402 22.69 -3.57 -12.45
C GLN A 402 22.47 -3.17 -10.99
N VAL A 403 23.37 -2.33 -10.50
CA VAL A 403 23.19 -1.62 -9.24
C VAL A 403 23.40 -0.14 -9.50
N LYS A 404 22.39 0.67 -9.13
CA LYS A 404 22.44 2.13 -9.22
C LYS A 404 22.22 2.75 -7.86
N LEU A 405 22.89 3.86 -7.63
CA LEU A 405 22.55 4.79 -6.55
C LEU A 405 21.86 6.01 -7.16
N TYR A 406 20.68 6.31 -6.67
CA TYR A 406 19.97 7.55 -6.97
C TYR A 406 20.19 8.52 -5.81
N TYR A 407 20.39 9.80 -6.10
CA TYR A 407 20.69 10.81 -5.10
C TYR A 407 20.08 12.16 -5.46
N ALA A 408 19.68 12.88 -4.43
CA ALA A 408 19.23 14.27 -4.50
C ALA A 408 19.69 15.01 -3.24
N SER A 409 19.62 16.34 -3.25
CA SER A 409 19.85 17.16 -2.05
C SER A 409 18.55 17.57 -1.37
N GLN A 410 17.43 17.44 -2.05
CA GLN A 410 16.11 17.80 -1.53
C GLN A 410 15.04 17.01 -2.29
N ILE A 411 14.00 16.55 -1.59
CA ILE A 411 12.77 16.07 -2.21
C ILE A 411 11.71 17.15 -2.09
N ASP A 412 11.07 17.44 -3.19
CA ASP A 412 9.89 18.27 -3.26
C ASP A 412 8.70 17.41 -3.65
N THR A 413 7.62 17.46 -2.86
CA THR A 413 6.38 16.74 -3.16
C THR A 413 5.53 17.46 -4.22
N ARG A 414 5.99 18.62 -4.74
CA ARG A 414 5.28 19.31 -5.80
C ARG A 414 5.10 18.40 -7.02
N PRO A 415 3.94 18.44 -7.68
CA PRO A 415 3.73 17.81 -8.98
C PRO A 415 4.53 18.55 -10.06
N SER A 416 5.87 18.59 -9.92
CA SER A 416 6.73 19.30 -10.83
C SER A 416 7.20 18.37 -11.94
N THR A 417 7.47 18.93 -13.10
CA THR A 417 8.19 18.28 -14.19
C THR A 417 9.70 18.13 -13.87
N VAL A 418 10.14 18.63 -12.73
CA VAL A 418 11.54 18.66 -12.33
C VAL A 418 11.93 17.29 -11.79
N ARG A 419 13.01 16.74 -12.33
CA ARG A 419 13.60 15.48 -11.87
C ARG A 419 14.71 15.79 -10.89
N ASP A 420 14.47 15.60 -9.59
CA ASP A 420 15.43 15.93 -8.53
C ASP A 420 16.55 14.90 -8.39
N PHE A 421 16.23 13.62 -8.68
CA PHE A 421 17.22 12.55 -8.54
C PHE A 421 18.13 12.42 -9.75
N GLY A 422 19.44 12.54 -9.50
CA GLY A 422 20.46 12.01 -10.36
C GLY A 422 20.79 10.56 -10.04
N SER A 423 21.62 9.94 -10.87
CA SER A 423 22.05 8.57 -10.61
C SER A 423 23.52 8.36 -10.95
N ILE A 424 24.12 7.37 -10.28
CA ILE A 424 25.41 6.78 -10.64
C ILE A 424 25.28 5.26 -10.68
N SER A 425 25.98 4.62 -11.61
CA SER A 425 26.16 3.17 -11.59
C SER A 425 27.24 2.79 -10.58
N LEU A 426 27.00 1.70 -9.85
CA LEU A 426 27.96 1.17 -8.90
C LEU A 426 28.71 -0.02 -9.51
N SER A 427 29.98 -0.15 -9.19
CA SER A 427 30.83 -1.22 -9.67
C SER A 427 31.13 -2.24 -8.57
N TRP A 428 31.12 -3.53 -8.92
CA TRP A 428 31.47 -4.61 -8.01
C TRP A 428 32.99 -4.62 -7.73
N ASN A 429 33.36 -4.59 -6.46
CA ASN A 429 34.78 -4.59 -6.05
C ASN A 429 35.31 -5.96 -5.57
N GLY A 430 34.48 -7.01 -5.71
CA GLY A 430 34.75 -8.36 -5.20
C GLY A 430 34.00 -8.70 -3.93
N VAL A 431 33.47 -7.72 -3.19
CA VAL A 431 32.75 -7.88 -1.93
C VAL A 431 31.38 -7.19 -1.96
N GLU A 432 31.33 -5.99 -2.54
CA GLU A 432 30.15 -5.13 -2.56
C GLU A 432 30.18 -4.20 -3.78
N TYR A 433 29.07 -3.50 -4.03
CA TYR A 433 28.99 -2.50 -5.09
C TYR A 433 29.39 -1.14 -4.53
N VAL A 434 30.33 -0.46 -5.20
CA VAL A 434 30.89 0.81 -4.74
C VAL A 434 30.72 1.91 -5.79
N GLY A 435 30.40 3.11 -5.34
CA GLY A 435 30.33 4.30 -6.16
C GLY A 435 30.66 5.56 -5.36
N THR A 436 31.00 6.61 -6.05
CA THR A 436 31.48 7.84 -5.41
C THR A 436 30.73 9.06 -5.92
N ILE A 437 30.35 9.95 -5.02
CA ILE A 437 29.77 11.26 -5.33
C ILE A 437 30.66 12.33 -4.71
N PRO A 438 31.23 13.27 -5.52
CA PRO A 438 31.96 14.41 -4.99
C PRO A 438 31.08 15.30 -4.11
N ILE A 439 31.61 15.78 -3.00
CA ILE A 439 30.93 16.82 -2.19
C ILE A 439 30.83 18.09 -3.06
N GLY A 440 29.66 18.73 -3.05
CA GLY A 440 29.40 19.89 -3.91
C GLY A 440 28.87 19.55 -5.30
N ARG A 441 28.72 18.26 -5.65
CA ARG A 441 28.08 17.88 -6.92
C ARG A 441 26.64 18.38 -6.98
N LEU A 442 26.28 19.00 -8.09
CA LEU A 442 24.89 19.41 -8.35
C LEU A 442 24.05 18.21 -8.78
N PRO A 443 22.93 17.93 -8.10
CA PRO A 443 21.89 17.03 -8.62
C PRO A 443 21.14 17.74 -9.77
N PRO A 444 20.24 17.04 -10.48
CA PRO A 444 19.41 17.66 -11.54
C PRO A 444 18.61 18.88 -11.07
N ALA A 445 18.19 18.87 -9.80
CA ALA A 445 17.56 20.02 -9.14
C ALA A 445 18.01 20.13 -7.69
N GLY A 446 17.98 21.32 -7.13
CA GLY A 446 18.34 21.59 -5.74
C GLY A 446 19.80 22.04 -5.54
N PRO A 447 20.19 22.30 -4.30
CA PRO A 447 21.53 22.74 -3.95
C PRO A 447 22.56 21.62 -4.13
N PRO A 448 23.88 21.96 -4.14
CA PRO A 448 24.92 20.96 -4.15
C PRO A 448 24.80 19.95 -3.02
N VAL A 449 25.03 18.66 -3.31
CA VAL A 449 24.97 17.60 -2.29
C VAL A 449 26.13 17.67 -1.31
N THR A 450 25.82 17.50 -0.06
CA THR A 450 26.75 17.42 1.06
C THR A 450 26.39 16.22 1.94
N PRO A 451 27.27 15.77 2.84
CA PRO A 451 26.93 14.71 3.79
C PRO A 451 25.70 14.99 4.65
N ASP A 452 25.37 16.27 4.85
CA ASP A 452 24.27 16.68 5.74
C ASP A 452 22.92 16.84 5.04
N ASN A 453 22.93 17.04 3.70
CA ASN A 453 21.68 17.27 2.93
C ASN A 453 21.39 16.19 1.90
N ILE A 454 22.24 15.18 1.73
CA ILE A 454 22.01 14.16 0.71
C ILE A 454 20.86 13.24 1.07
N ILE A 455 20.04 12.98 0.06
CA ILE A 455 18.97 12.00 0.06
C ILE A 455 19.32 10.96 -1.00
N TYR A 456 19.16 9.69 -0.68
CA TYR A 456 19.60 8.63 -1.59
C TYR A 456 18.85 7.32 -1.40
N LEU A 457 18.83 6.52 -2.46
CA LEU A 457 18.39 5.12 -2.45
C LEU A 457 19.22 4.30 -3.42
N ALA A 458 19.42 3.02 -3.12
CA ALA A 458 20.02 2.06 -4.03
C ALA A 458 18.94 1.25 -4.75
N SER A 459 19.17 0.96 -6.02
CA SER A 459 18.31 0.09 -6.84
C SER A 459 19.15 -1.05 -7.42
N VAL A 460 18.58 -2.25 -7.33
CA VAL A 460 19.19 -3.49 -7.84
C VAL A 460 18.23 -4.11 -8.85
N LYS A 461 18.74 -4.43 -10.05
CA LYS A 461 18.01 -5.17 -11.08
C LYS A 461 18.73 -6.48 -11.36
N ASP A 462 17.99 -7.59 -11.41
CA ASP A 462 18.52 -8.90 -11.76
C ASP A 462 18.18 -9.34 -13.19
N ALA A 463 18.71 -10.49 -13.60
CA ALA A 463 18.48 -11.05 -14.92
C ALA A 463 17.05 -11.57 -15.13
N ALA A 464 16.27 -11.76 -14.06
CA ALA A 464 14.87 -12.16 -14.13
C ALA A 464 13.91 -10.96 -14.17
N ASN A 465 14.43 -9.74 -14.30
CA ASN A 465 13.70 -8.47 -14.32
C ASN A 465 13.12 -8.02 -12.97
N HIS A 466 13.50 -8.63 -11.84
CA HIS A 466 13.18 -8.02 -10.58
C HIS A 466 13.95 -6.72 -10.38
N THR A 467 13.24 -5.66 -10.03
CA THR A 467 13.82 -4.41 -9.57
C THR A 467 13.44 -4.21 -8.11
N VAL A 468 14.43 -4.17 -7.23
CA VAL A 468 14.26 -3.97 -5.79
C VAL A 468 15.09 -2.78 -5.36
N THR A 469 14.51 -1.91 -4.55
CA THR A 469 15.24 -0.76 -4.01
C THR A 469 15.42 -0.87 -2.50
N SER A 470 16.37 -0.10 -1.98
CA SER A 470 16.35 0.25 -0.56
C SER A 470 15.18 1.18 -0.27
N LYS A 471 14.93 1.43 0.99
CA LYS A 471 14.18 2.61 1.41
C LYS A 471 14.95 3.87 1.02
N LEU A 472 14.27 5.00 1.03
CA LEU A 472 14.94 6.28 0.90
C LEU A 472 15.63 6.63 2.22
N PHE A 473 16.92 6.95 2.12
CA PHE A 473 17.72 7.41 3.23
C PHE A 473 17.92 8.92 3.18
N TYR A 474 17.93 9.56 4.34
CA TYR A 474 18.20 10.97 4.53
C TYR A 474 18.85 11.20 5.89
N ARG A 475 19.80 12.13 5.96
CA ARG A 475 20.51 12.45 7.21
C ARG A 475 19.87 13.57 8.00
N SER A 476 19.24 14.53 7.32
CA SER A 476 18.67 15.71 7.97
C SER A 476 17.24 15.47 8.46
N ARG A 477 16.94 15.93 9.67
CA ARG A 477 15.55 16.05 10.16
C ARG A 477 14.77 17.15 9.40
N VAL A 478 15.48 18.04 8.72
CA VAL A 478 14.92 19.03 7.79
C VAL A 478 14.68 18.32 6.46
N MET A 479 13.93 17.25 6.51
CA MET A 479 13.37 16.73 5.31
C MET A 479 12.48 17.83 4.73
N ALA A 480 12.95 18.27 3.76
CA ALA A 480 12.52 18.46 2.43
C ALA A 480 11.02 18.51 2.11
N PHE A 481 10.19 18.67 3.07
CA PHE A 481 8.90 19.28 2.86
C PHE A 481 9.15 20.75 3.11
N GLY A 482 9.48 21.48 2.05
CA GLY A 482 9.96 22.85 2.12
C GLY A 482 9.25 23.68 3.19
N GLN A 483 9.97 24.04 4.23
CA GLN A 483 9.51 25.12 5.10
C GLN A 483 9.36 26.35 4.21
N GLY A 484 8.13 26.69 3.87
CA GLY A 484 7.78 27.86 3.08
C GLY A 484 6.93 27.61 1.86
N PHE A 485 6.66 26.37 1.47
CA PHE A 485 5.73 26.07 0.40
C PHE A 485 4.42 25.53 0.99
N LEU A 486 3.46 26.41 1.21
CA LEU A 486 2.06 26.03 1.24
C LEU A 486 1.68 25.80 -0.23
N PRO A 487 1.46 24.56 -0.69
CA PRO A 487 0.92 24.36 -2.01
C PRO A 487 -0.43 25.06 -2.04
N THR A 488 -0.64 25.92 -3.00
CA THR A 488 -1.98 26.25 -3.46
C THR A 488 -2.53 24.95 -4.00
N ILE A 489 -3.37 24.29 -3.22
CA ILE A 489 -4.07 23.14 -3.69
C ILE A 489 -5.12 23.68 -4.63
N GLU A 490 -4.97 23.33 -5.92
CA GLU A 490 -6.10 23.40 -6.82
C GLU A 490 -7.13 22.43 -6.26
N HIS A 491 -8.15 22.97 -5.66
CA HIS A 491 -9.28 22.21 -5.17
C HIS A 491 -9.90 21.41 -6.31
N TYR A 492 -10.40 20.24 -5.97
CA TYR A 492 -11.30 19.48 -6.83
C TYR A 492 -12.49 20.31 -7.34
N HIS A 493 -12.79 21.43 -6.69
CA HIS A 493 -13.85 22.40 -7.02
C HIS A 493 -13.36 23.82 -7.33
N GLY A 494 -12.07 24.01 -7.57
CA GLY A 494 -11.54 25.33 -8.03
C GLY A 494 -11.38 26.41 -6.95
N ASP A 495 -11.61 26.12 -5.68
CA ASP A 495 -11.50 27.09 -4.59
C ASP A 495 -10.12 27.01 -3.91
N THR A 496 -9.38 28.08 -3.92
CA THR A 496 -8.11 28.22 -3.19
C THR A 496 -8.36 28.76 -1.79
N LEU A 497 -8.50 27.88 -0.80
CA LEU A 497 -8.55 28.31 0.60
C LEU A 497 -7.18 28.15 1.28
N PRO A 498 -6.76 29.12 2.11
CA PRO A 498 -5.56 28.96 2.91
C PRO A 498 -5.78 27.84 3.94
N VAL A 499 -4.95 26.81 3.86
CA VAL A 499 -4.98 25.70 4.81
C VAL A 499 -4.03 26.05 5.96
N PRO A 500 -4.47 25.99 7.21
CA PRO A 500 -3.58 26.17 8.34
C PRO A 500 -2.49 25.10 8.33
N PRO A 501 -1.30 25.40 8.87
CA PRO A 501 -0.25 24.40 8.98
C PRO A 501 -0.76 23.21 9.81
N PRO A 502 -0.48 21.97 9.37
CA PRO A 502 -0.93 20.79 10.07
C PRO A 502 -0.37 20.76 11.49
N PRO A 503 -1.15 20.31 12.48
CA PRO A 503 -0.63 20.08 13.80
C PRO A 503 0.42 18.95 13.75
N TYR A 504 1.55 19.15 14.42
CA TYR A 504 2.53 18.09 14.55
C TYR A 504 1.95 16.98 15.44
N CYS A 505 1.71 15.83 14.85
CA CYS A 505 1.34 14.63 15.61
C CYS A 505 2.62 13.90 16.02
N PRO A 506 2.98 13.91 17.32
CA PRO A 506 4.13 13.15 17.78
C PRO A 506 3.90 11.67 17.47
N ARG A 507 4.92 10.99 16.96
CA ARG A 507 4.88 9.53 16.82
C ARG A 507 4.57 8.93 18.19
N ARG A 508 3.57 8.10 18.28
CA ARG A 508 3.38 7.18 19.41
C ARG A 508 4.29 5.97 19.21
N ASP A 509 5.58 6.22 19.10
CA ASP A 509 6.58 5.16 19.18
C ASP A 509 6.71 4.81 20.65
N GLY A 510 5.99 3.75 21.04
CA GLY A 510 6.33 3.02 22.24
C GLY A 510 7.41 1.99 21.89
#